data_72436caf05129e160e896f4fc14b0da3
#
_entry.id   72436caf05129e160e896f4fc14b0da3
#
_cell.length_a   1.000
_cell.length_b   1.000
_cell.length_c   1.000
_cell.angle_alpha   90.00
_cell.angle_beta   90.00
_cell.angle_gamma   90.00
#
_symmetry.space_group_name_H-M   'P 1'
#
loop_
_entity.id
_entity.type
_entity.pdbx_description
1 polymer ?
#
loop_
_entity_poly.entity_id
_entity_poly.type
_entity_poly.pdbx_seq_one_letter_code
_entity_poly.pdbx_strand_id
1 'polypeptide(L)'
;MALKKDGWAIKDDPLTIRWDQAQLEIDLGAEKILLAERAGDLIAVEIKSFLRSNSIPELQKAVGQYLMYREALAANDPKRQLFLATHQKVLTELLIQPQTAAFLNKYLILLLIVDIQQEEIEQWIVQTSSAML
;
A
#
# COMPACT_ATOMS: atom_id res chain seq x y z
N MET A 1 -8.63 -4.92 13.88
CA MET A 1 -7.91 -4.38 12.74
C MET A 1 -6.42 -4.31 13.03
N ALA A 2 -5.61 -4.81 12.13
CA ALA A 2 -4.17 -4.98 12.35
C ALA A 2 -3.43 -3.67 12.68
N LEU A 3 -3.74 -2.59 11.97
CA LEU A 3 -3.09 -1.31 12.23
C LEU A 3 -3.41 -0.77 13.62
N LYS A 4 -4.67 -0.88 14.05
CA LYS A 4 -5.04 -0.42 15.38
C LYS A 4 -4.36 -1.21 16.48
N LYS A 5 -4.21 -2.53 16.29
CA LYS A 5 -3.48 -3.38 17.24
C LYS A 5 -2.02 -2.95 17.37
N ASP A 6 -1.44 -2.47 16.28
CA ASP A 6 -0.05 -2.01 16.26
C ASP A 6 0.10 -0.54 16.71
N GLY A 7 -0.95 0.06 17.23
CA GLY A 7 -0.91 1.40 17.79
C GLY A 7 -1.15 2.54 16.82
N TRP A 8 -1.60 2.26 15.60
CA TRP A 8 -1.89 3.29 14.61
C TRP A 8 -3.26 3.89 14.84
N ALA A 9 -3.34 5.21 14.81
CA ALA A 9 -4.60 5.93 14.82
C ALA A 9 -5.10 6.07 13.38
N ILE A 10 -6.33 5.63 13.14
CA ILE A 10 -6.93 5.64 11.80
C ILE A 10 -7.82 6.86 11.67
N LYS A 11 -7.68 7.59 10.56
CA LYS A 11 -8.55 8.71 10.22
C LYS A 11 -9.64 8.23 9.27
N ASP A 12 -10.88 8.61 9.57
CA ASP A 12 -12.04 8.25 8.76
C ASP A 12 -12.41 9.32 7.74
N ASP A 13 -11.61 10.36 7.63
CA ASP A 13 -11.89 11.47 6.71
C ASP A 13 -11.65 11.06 5.27
N PRO A 14 -12.56 11.41 4.34
CA PRO A 14 -12.32 11.18 2.93
C PRO A 14 -11.06 11.89 2.46
N LEU A 15 -10.28 11.22 1.64
CA LEU A 15 -9.10 11.81 1.05
C LEU A 15 -9.43 12.27 -0.36
N THR A 16 -9.38 13.58 -0.60
CA THR A 16 -9.51 14.14 -1.94
C THR A 16 -8.14 14.58 -2.39
N ILE A 17 -7.71 14.05 -3.53
CA ILE A 17 -6.41 14.33 -4.11
C ILE A 17 -6.63 15.00 -5.45
N ARG A 18 -5.83 16.03 -5.70
CA ARG A 18 -5.88 16.71 -6.99
C ARG A 18 -4.86 16.08 -7.93
N TRP A 19 -5.33 15.68 -9.09
CA TRP A 19 -4.48 15.20 -10.17
C TRP A 19 -4.65 16.18 -11.33
N ASP A 20 -3.65 17.03 -11.56
CA ASP A 20 -3.70 18.14 -12.49
C ASP A 20 -4.93 19.04 -12.20
N GLN A 21 -5.81 19.23 -13.18
CA GLN A 21 -7.05 20.00 -13.01
C GLN A 21 -8.23 19.13 -12.60
N ALA A 22 -8.06 17.82 -12.60
CA ALA A 22 -9.09 16.89 -12.18
C ALA A 22 -8.98 16.63 -10.69
N GLN A 23 -10.11 16.30 -10.06
CA GLN A 23 -10.09 15.80 -8.70
C GLN A 23 -10.12 14.30 -8.74
N LEU A 24 -9.15 13.68 -8.08
CA LEU A 24 -9.18 12.25 -7.81
C LEU A 24 -9.69 12.08 -6.40
N GLU A 25 -10.96 11.76 -6.28
CA GLU A 25 -11.58 11.52 -4.99
C GLU A 25 -11.37 10.06 -4.62
N ILE A 26 -10.67 9.83 -3.50
CA ILE A 26 -10.46 8.49 -2.99
C ILE A 26 -11.44 8.27 -1.86
N ASP A 27 -12.47 7.48 -2.13
CA ASP A 27 -13.42 7.06 -1.11
C ASP A 27 -12.79 5.94 -0.31
N LEU A 28 -12.51 6.20 0.96
CA LEU A 28 -11.86 5.24 1.84
C LEU A 28 -12.64 3.93 1.93
N GLY A 29 -13.97 3.97 1.80
CA GLY A 29 -14.79 2.77 1.81
C GLY A 29 -14.64 1.95 0.53
N ALA A 30 -14.72 2.61 -0.64
CA ALA A 30 -14.72 1.94 -1.93
C ALA A 30 -13.31 1.52 -2.35
N GLU A 31 -12.34 2.42 -2.18
CA GLU A 31 -10.97 2.17 -2.60
C GLU A 31 -10.12 1.51 -1.51
N LYS A 32 -10.67 1.38 -0.31
CA LYS A 32 -9.99 0.75 0.82
C LYS A 32 -8.62 1.35 1.11
N ILE A 33 -8.55 2.67 1.06
CA ILE A 33 -7.35 3.39 1.45
C ILE A 33 -7.58 3.98 2.83
N LEU A 34 -6.68 3.68 3.75
CA LEU A 34 -6.73 4.15 5.12
C LEU A 34 -5.62 5.14 5.36
N LEU A 35 -5.94 6.23 6.03
CA LEU A 35 -4.94 7.16 6.54
C LEU A 35 -4.67 6.83 7.99
N ALA A 36 -3.39 6.72 8.34
CA ALA A 36 -3.00 6.35 9.69
C ALA A 36 -1.80 7.13 10.16
N GLU A 37 -1.70 7.33 11.47
CA GLU A 37 -0.54 7.95 12.08
C GLU A 37 -0.17 7.27 13.39
N ARG A 38 1.13 7.26 13.69
CA ARG A 38 1.67 6.74 14.93
C ARG A 38 3.00 7.45 15.23
N ALA A 39 3.08 8.09 16.39
CA ALA A 39 4.31 8.74 16.85
C ALA A 39 4.94 9.69 15.82
N GLY A 40 4.10 10.42 15.10
CA GLY A 40 4.56 11.38 14.09
C GLY A 40 4.73 10.80 12.69
N ASP A 41 4.69 9.49 12.54
CA ASP A 41 4.74 8.86 11.21
C ASP A 41 3.36 8.90 10.57
N LEU A 42 3.30 9.39 9.33
CA LEU A 42 2.08 9.50 8.55
C LEU A 42 2.14 8.50 7.40
N ILE A 43 1.13 7.65 7.30
CA ILE A 43 1.05 6.67 6.21
C ILE A 43 -0.35 6.67 5.59
N ALA A 44 -0.40 6.20 4.36
CA ALA A 44 -1.63 5.78 3.70
C ALA A 44 -1.46 4.31 3.37
N VAL A 45 -2.50 3.53 3.57
CA VAL A 45 -2.46 2.09 3.33
C VAL A 45 -3.55 1.74 2.34
N GLU A 46 -3.12 1.28 1.16
CA GLU A 46 -4.03 0.80 0.13
C GLU A 46 -4.19 -0.71 0.31
N ILE A 47 -5.41 -1.15 0.67
CA ILE A 47 -5.67 -2.55 0.98
C ILE A 47 -6.15 -3.25 -0.28
N LYS A 48 -5.45 -4.32 -0.67
CA LYS A 48 -5.82 -5.15 -1.82
C LYS A 48 -6.00 -6.59 -1.39
N SER A 49 -7.24 -7.07 -1.53
CA SER A 49 -7.56 -8.49 -1.36
C SER A 49 -7.56 -9.13 -2.74
N PHE A 50 -6.58 -9.97 -3.01
CA PHE A 50 -6.51 -10.67 -4.28
C PHE A 50 -7.51 -11.83 -4.26
N LEU A 51 -8.40 -11.88 -5.24
CA LEU A 51 -9.31 -13.02 -5.40
C LEU A 51 -8.51 -14.30 -5.68
N ARG A 52 -7.45 -14.16 -6.47
CA ARG A 52 -6.47 -15.20 -6.67
C ARG A 52 -5.12 -14.69 -6.19
N SER A 53 -4.52 -15.40 -5.26
CA SER A 53 -3.28 -14.95 -4.63
C SER A 53 -2.08 -14.91 -5.57
N ASN A 54 -2.17 -15.51 -6.77
CA ASN A 54 -1.11 -15.48 -7.77
C ASN A 54 -1.52 -14.77 -9.07
N SER A 55 -2.53 -13.90 -9.01
CA SER A 55 -3.09 -13.27 -10.21
C SER A 55 -2.24 -12.10 -10.68
N ILE A 56 -1.62 -12.23 -11.85
CA ILE A 56 -0.88 -11.14 -12.49
C ILE A 56 -1.79 -9.97 -12.88
N PRO A 57 -2.99 -10.19 -13.47
CA PRO A 57 -3.89 -9.06 -13.75
C PRO A 57 -4.27 -8.25 -12.51
N GLU A 58 -4.51 -8.91 -11.38
CA GLU A 58 -4.81 -8.20 -10.14
C GLU A 58 -3.60 -7.41 -9.65
N LEU A 59 -2.38 -7.97 -9.80
CA LEU A 59 -1.15 -7.26 -9.47
C LEU A 59 -0.96 -6.03 -10.35
N GLN A 60 -1.19 -6.16 -11.65
CA GLN A 60 -1.08 -5.04 -12.57
C GLN A 60 -2.02 -3.90 -12.17
N LYS A 61 -3.26 -4.22 -11.83
CA LYS A 61 -4.23 -3.22 -11.39
C LYS A 61 -3.80 -2.57 -10.08
N ALA A 62 -3.37 -3.38 -9.11
CA ALA A 62 -2.93 -2.87 -7.81
C ALA A 62 -1.72 -1.95 -7.94
N VAL A 63 -0.73 -2.34 -8.73
CA VAL A 63 0.48 -1.54 -8.93
C VAL A 63 0.18 -0.26 -9.69
N GLY A 64 -0.64 -0.32 -10.74
CA GLY A 64 -1.03 0.87 -11.49
C GLY A 64 -1.72 1.90 -10.60
N GLN A 65 -2.67 1.47 -9.79
CA GLN A 65 -3.34 2.36 -8.85
C GLN A 65 -2.36 2.90 -7.79
N TYR A 66 -1.52 2.03 -7.26
CA TYR A 66 -0.52 2.41 -6.26
C TYR A 66 0.40 3.52 -6.78
N LEU A 67 0.92 3.36 -7.98
CA LEU A 67 1.84 4.34 -8.56
C LEU A 67 1.16 5.70 -8.77
N MET A 68 -0.07 5.71 -9.24
CA MET A 68 -0.81 6.96 -9.41
C MET A 68 -1.13 7.62 -8.07
N TYR A 69 -1.56 6.84 -7.09
CA TYR A 69 -1.85 7.38 -5.75
C TYR A 69 -0.59 7.91 -5.08
N ARG A 70 0.54 7.22 -5.26
CA ARG A 70 1.81 7.67 -4.70
C ARG A 70 2.21 9.04 -5.26
N GLU A 71 2.08 9.23 -6.58
CA GLU A 71 2.38 10.52 -7.20
C GLU A 71 1.44 11.61 -6.71
N ALA A 72 0.15 11.30 -6.61
CA ALA A 72 -0.84 12.26 -6.13
C ALA A 72 -0.59 12.65 -4.67
N LEU A 73 -0.23 11.68 -3.83
CA LEU A 73 0.11 11.96 -2.43
C LEU A 73 1.38 12.80 -2.33
N ALA A 74 2.39 12.52 -3.14
CA ALA A 74 3.63 13.29 -3.12
C ALA A 74 3.37 14.78 -3.40
N ALA A 75 2.40 15.08 -4.26
CA ALA A 75 2.03 16.46 -4.58
C ALA A 75 1.15 17.12 -3.52
N ASN A 76 0.29 16.36 -2.84
CA ASN A 76 -0.71 16.91 -1.94
C ASN A 76 -0.38 16.72 -0.46
N ASP A 77 0.34 15.66 -0.10
CA ASP A 77 0.69 15.34 1.29
C ASP A 77 2.04 14.63 1.30
N PRO A 78 3.13 15.36 1.04
CA PRO A 78 4.44 14.77 0.78
C PRO A 78 5.07 14.04 1.99
N LYS A 79 4.55 14.25 3.19
CA LYS A 79 5.07 13.58 4.38
C LYS A 79 4.49 12.19 4.57
N ARG A 80 3.47 11.83 3.81
CA ARG A 80 2.76 10.58 3.98
C ARG A 80 3.30 9.53 3.00
N GLN A 81 3.70 8.38 3.53
CA GLN A 81 4.15 7.26 2.71
C GLN A 81 2.98 6.36 2.39
N LEU A 82 2.94 5.84 1.17
CA LEU A 82 1.91 4.92 0.73
C LEU A 82 2.41 3.49 0.79
N PHE A 83 1.66 2.63 1.44
CA PHE A 83 1.91 1.19 1.51
C PHE A 83 0.80 0.42 0.81
N LEU A 84 1.19 -0.61 0.08
CA LEU A 84 0.26 -1.57 -0.51
C LEU A 84 0.14 -2.74 0.47
N ALA A 85 -1.05 -2.93 1.03
CA ALA A 85 -1.27 -3.96 2.04
C ALA A 85 -2.00 -5.16 1.43
N THR A 86 -1.50 -6.35 1.74
CA THR A 86 -2.13 -7.59 1.36
C THR A 86 -1.78 -8.67 2.38
N HIS A 87 -2.20 -9.91 2.14
CA HIS A 87 -2.00 -10.98 3.11
C HIS A 87 -0.90 -11.94 2.68
N GLN A 88 -0.52 -12.78 3.63
CA GLN A 88 0.62 -13.68 3.53
C GLN A 88 0.58 -14.60 2.30
N LYS A 89 -0.61 -15.06 1.91
CA LYS A 89 -0.72 -15.97 0.78
C LYS A 89 -0.31 -15.30 -0.54
N VAL A 90 -0.65 -14.02 -0.72
CA VAL A 90 -0.21 -13.27 -1.90
C VAL A 90 1.30 -13.11 -1.87
N LEU A 91 1.87 -12.83 -0.70
CA LEU A 91 3.33 -12.72 -0.58
C LEU A 91 4.01 -14.01 -1.02
N THR A 92 3.60 -15.15 -0.45
CA THR A 92 4.28 -16.43 -0.71
C THR A 92 4.04 -16.96 -2.13
N GLU A 93 2.88 -16.72 -2.73
CA GLU A 93 2.55 -17.25 -4.05
C GLU A 93 2.91 -16.33 -5.20
N LEU A 94 3.06 -15.03 -4.96
CA LEU A 94 3.31 -14.07 -6.03
C LEU A 94 4.44 -13.10 -5.75
N LEU A 95 4.39 -12.40 -4.62
CA LEU A 95 5.26 -11.23 -4.42
C LEU A 95 6.73 -11.58 -4.24
N ILE A 96 7.04 -12.76 -3.71
CA ILE A 96 8.42 -13.21 -3.54
C ILE A 96 9.00 -13.90 -4.77
N GLN A 97 8.21 -14.13 -5.80
CA GLN A 97 8.75 -14.70 -7.04
C GLN A 97 9.83 -13.77 -7.57
N PRO A 98 10.97 -14.30 -8.07
CA PRO A 98 12.13 -13.46 -8.35
C PRO A 98 11.87 -12.27 -9.26
N GLN A 99 11.15 -12.45 -10.35
CA GLN A 99 10.88 -11.36 -11.27
C GLN A 99 9.92 -10.34 -10.66
N THR A 100 8.91 -10.80 -9.93
CA THR A 100 7.94 -9.92 -9.27
C THR A 100 8.63 -9.11 -8.19
N ALA A 101 9.43 -9.76 -7.35
CA ALA A 101 10.16 -9.08 -6.28
C ALA A 101 11.12 -8.03 -6.84
N ALA A 102 11.83 -8.36 -7.92
CA ALA A 102 12.74 -7.42 -8.57
C ALA A 102 11.99 -6.22 -9.13
N PHE A 103 10.81 -6.44 -9.73
CA PHE A 103 9.96 -5.39 -10.24
C PHE A 103 9.48 -4.46 -9.13
N LEU A 104 8.96 -5.01 -8.05
CA LEU A 104 8.48 -4.22 -6.92
C LEU A 104 9.61 -3.41 -6.29
N ASN A 105 10.79 -4.00 -6.16
CA ASN A 105 11.95 -3.28 -5.63
C ASN A 105 12.41 -2.17 -6.56
N LYS A 106 12.42 -2.42 -7.86
CA LYS A 106 12.84 -1.42 -8.86
C LYS A 106 12.00 -0.15 -8.76
N TYR A 107 10.70 -0.31 -8.56
CA TYR A 107 9.78 0.83 -8.50
C TYR A 107 9.49 1.27 -7.06
N LEU A 108 10.24 0.76 -6.10
CA LEU A 108 10.18 1.16 -4.68
C LEU A 108 8.77 1.06 -4.11
N ILE A 109 8.09 -0.04 -4.40
CA ILE A 109 6.73 -0.26 -3.89
C ILE A 109 6.80 -0.80 -2.46
N LEU A 110 6.27 -0.04 -1.52
CA LEU A 110 6.28 -0.40 -0.11
C LEU A 110 5.13 -1.35 0.19
N LEU A 111 5.41 -2.43 0.87
CA LEU A 111 4.42 -3.46 1.15
C LEU A 111 4.16 -3.60 2.64
N LEU A 112 2.92 -3.87 2.97
CA LEU A 112 2.49 -4.22 4.33
C LEU A 112 1.77 -5.56 4.26
N ILE A 113 2.32 -6.55 4.95
CA ILE A 113 1.76 -7.89 4.96
C ILE A 113 1.04 -8.13 6.28
N VAL A 114 -0.22 -8.51 6.20
CA VAL A 114 -1.05 -8.70 7.38
C VAL A 114 -1.54 -10.15 7.47
N ASP A 115 -1.69 -10.61 8.70
CA ASP A 115 -2.39 -11.85 8.99
C ASP A 115 -3.86 -11.49 9.21
N ILE A 116 -4.71 -11.92 8.27
CA ILE A 116 -6.12 -11.58 8.30
C ILE A 116 -6.82 -12.24 9.48
N GLN A 117 -6.47 -13.48 9.80
CA GLN A 117 -7.12 -14.24 10.84
C GLN A 117 -6.81 -13.70 12.23
N GLN A 118 -5.56 -13.35 12.48
CA GLN A 118 -5.12 -12.79 13.76
C GLN A 118 -5.29 -11.27 13.82
N GLU A 119 -5.58 -10.65 12.70
CA GLU A 119 -5.64 -9.19 12.57
C GLU A 119 -4.35 -8.54 13.07
N GLU A 120 -3.21 -9.08 12.63
CA GLU A 120 -1.89 -8.62 13.03
C GLU A 120 -1.04 -8.27 11.83
N ILE A 121 -0.14 -7.29 12.02
CA ILE A 121 0.86 -6.97 11.03
C ILE A 121 1.97 -8.02 11.12
N GLU A 122 2.23 -8.71 10.01
CA GLU A 122 3.30 -9.69 9.97
C GLU A 122 4.62 -9.06 9.55
N GLN A 123 4.58 -8.17 8.56
CA GLN A 123 5.82 -7.71 7.95
C GLN A 123 5.61 -6.39 7.23
N TRP A 124 6.56 -5.47 7.42
CA TRP A 124 6.71 -4.27 6.61
C TRP A 124 7.86 -4.52 5.64
N ILE A 125 7.61 -4.36 4.34
CA ILE A 125 8.66 -4.50 3.34
C ILE A 125 8.90 -3.12 2.74
N VAL A 126 10.01 -2.51 3.17
CA VAL A 126 10.41 -1.20 2.69
C VAL A 126 11.47 -1.40 1.64
N GLN A 127 11.11 -1.13 0.39
CA GLN A 127 12.04 -1.25 -0.71
C GLN A 127 13.05 -0.12 -0.62
N THR A 128 14.29 -0.44 -0.85
CA THR A 128 15.35 0.56 -0.85
C THR A 128 15.96 0.62 -2.24
N SER A 129 16.52 1.80 -2.56
CA SER A 129 17.28 1.88 -3.79
C SER A 129 18.47 0.94 -3.71
N SER A 130 18.52 -0.02 -4.60
CA SER A 130 19.62 -0.99 -4.63
C SER A 130 20.77 -0.51 -5.49
N ALA A 131 20.76 0.75 -5.89
CA ALA A 131 21.80 1.31 -6.76
C ALA A 131 23.18 1.19 -6.15
N MET A 132 23.26 1.09 -4.84
CA MET A 132 24.53 0.94 -4.17
C MET A 132 25.12 -0.46 -4.25
N LEU A 133 24.40 -1.37 -4.80
CA LEU A 133 24.88 -2.76 -4.90
C LEU A 133 25.66 -3.00 -6.18
#